data_6f0412d85a4df083a8d2396db363e436
#
_entry.id   6f0412d85a4df083a8d2396db363e436
#
_cell.length_a   1.000
_cell.length_b   1.000
_cell.length_c   1.000
_cell.angle_alpha   90.00
_cell.angle_beta   90.00
_cell.angle_gamma   90.00
#
_symmetry.space_group_name_H-M   'P 1'
#
loop_
_entity.id
_entity.type
_entity.pdbx_description
1 polymer ?
#
loop_
_entity_poly.entity_id
_entity_poly.type
_entity_poly.pdbx_seq_one_letter_code
_entity_poly.pdbx_strand_id
1 'polypeptide(L)'
;MVSFNKLTRTLAGIAAAALIVPLAACGGSGNGGTATAEGIPAKGTDDGTEITLWTRSPLERQAKNVVEAYNKSHKNQVKLEIIPNDDMEGKVGGASQTDSLPDILAGDVVRIPYWASEGIFTDITKQIDGLDNKADLQQGHIEAGTVDGAEYTLPFITDVSVMVWNKNLYKEAGLDPEQGPK
;
A
#
# COMPACT_ATOMS: atom_id res chain seq x y z
N MET A 1 16.57 -53.75 47.56
CA MET A 1 15.57 -54.79 47.87
C MET A 1 14.41 -54.57 46.93
N VAL A 2 14.38 -55.28 45.77
CA VAL A 2 13.55 -56.47 45.52
C VAL A 2 12.05 -56.11 45.73
N SER A 3 11.19 -56.07 44.68
CA SER A 3 10.74 -57.26 43.96
C SER A 3 9.97 -56.93 42.69
N PHE A 4 10.21 -57.67 41.65
CA PHE A 4 9.40 -57.85 40.46
C PHE A 4 8.01 -58.41 40.77
N ASN A 5 6.97 -58.05 40.01
CA ASN A 5 6.00 -59.03 39.59
C ASN A 5 5.39 -58.74 38.23
N LYS A 6 5.47 -59.74 37.38
CA LYS A 6 4.90 -59.90 36.05
C LYS A 6 3.45 -60.37 36.14
N LEU A 7 2.79 -60.24 35.04
CA LEU A 7 1.67 -61.02 34.42
C LEU A 7 0.45 -60.17 34.18
N THR A 8 -0.31 -60.18 33.12
CA THR A 8 -0.44 -61.07 31.96
C THR A 8 -1.29 -60.40 30.89
N ARG A 9 -1.14 -60.80 29.68
CA ARG A 9 -1.82 -60.52 28.42
C ARG A 9 -3.34 -60.61 28.52
N THR A 10 -4.06 -59.71 27.86
CA THR A 10 -5.24 -60.07 27.05
C THR A 10 -5.40 -59.12 25.87
N LEU A 11 -5.46 -59.71 24.69
CA LEU A 11 -5.83 -59.06 23.42
C LEU A 11 -7.32 -58.82 23.40
N ALA A 12 -7.74 -57.59 23.03
CA ALA A 12 -9.03 -57.33 22.45
C ALA A 12 -8.87 -56.28 21.37
N GLY A 13 -8.98 -56.67 20.12
CA GLY A 13 -8.99 -55.78 18.96
C GLY A 13 -10.28 -55.01 18.88
N ILE A 14 -10.16 -53.71 18.70
CA ILE A 14 -11.25 -52.86 18.21
C ILE A 14 -10.70 -52.04 17.06
N ALA A 15 -11.25 -52.30 15.87
CA ALA A 15 -11.01 -51.50 14.66
C ALA A 15 -11.55 -50.09 14.86
N ALA A 16 -10.68 -49.10 15.00
CA ALA A 16 -11.05 -47.70 14.92
C ALA A 16 -10.81 -47.23 13.49
N ALA A 17 -11.88 -47.03 12.76
CA ALA A 17 -11.87 -46.35 11.46
C ALA A 17 -11.30 -44.95 11.64
N ALA A 18 -10.10 -44.71 11.11
CA ALA A 18 -9.49 -43.37 11.05
C ALA A 18 -10.23 -42.56 9.99
N LEU A 19 -11.06 -41.63 10.43
CA LEU A 19 -11.53 -40.48 9.64
C LEU A 19 -10.34 -39.56 9.42
N ILE A 20 -9.68 -39.68 8.27
CA ILE A 20 -8.72 -38.70 7.78
C ILE A 20 -9.50 -37.52 7.29
N VAL A 21 -9.67 -36.51 8.12
CA VAL A 21 -10.06 -35.16 7.70
C VAL A 21 -8.79 -34.52 7.15
N PRO A 22 -8.72 -34.15 5.85
CA PRO A 22 -7.64 -33.31 5.40
C PRO A 22 -7.85 -31.92 5.98
N LEU A 23 -7.11 -31.55 7.04
CA LEU A 23 -6.84 -30.17 7.35
C LEU A 23 -6.04 -29.62 6.17
N ALA A 24 -6.70 -28.91 5.28
CA ALA A 24 -6.05 -27.97 4.39
C ALA A 24 -5.46 -26.85 5.28
N ALA A 25 -4.26 -27.12 5.79
CA ALA A 25 -3.44 -26.08 6.36
C ALA A 25 -3.04 -25.14 5.21
N CYS A 26 -3.71 -24.01 5.08
CA CYS A 26 -3.14 -22.84 4.43
C CYS A 26 -1.93 -22.40 5.24
N GLY A 27 -0.83 -23.10 5.06
CA GLY A 27 0.50 -22.69 5.48
C GLY A 27 1.00 -21.68 4.47
N GLY A 28 0.70 -20.41 4.65
CA GLY A 28 1.39 -19.35 3.98
C GLY A 28 2.82 -19.31 4.48
N SER A 29 3.74 -19.97 3.77
CA SER A 29 5.17 -19.72 3.90
C SER A 29 5.42 -18.30 3.45
N GLY A 30 5.81 -17.43 4.40
CA GLY A 30 6.35 -16.12 4.11
C GLY A 30 7.63 -16.26 3.29
N ASN A 31 7.47 -16.21 1.99
CA ASN A 31 8.53 -15.88 1.06
C ASN A 31 8.22 -14.46 0.63
N GLY A 32 9.14 -13.52 0.82
CA GLY A 32 9.00 -12.13 0.38
C GLY A 32 8.86 -12.05 -1.14
N GLY A 33 7.71 -12.46 -1.63
CA GLY A 33 7.32 -12.37 -3.03
C GLY A 33 6.39 -11.17 -3.16
N THR A 34 6.72 -10.27 -4.05
CA THR A 34 5.84 -9.25 -4.61
C THR A 34 4.43 -9.83 -4.75
N ALA A 35 3.45 -9.20 -4.06
CA ALA A 35 2.07 -9.58 -4.24
C ALA A 35 1.70 -9.31 -5.70
N THR A 36 1.51 -10.37 -6.47
CA THR A 36 1.11 -10.27 -7.87
C THR A 36 -0.39 -10.04 -7.96
N ALA A 37 -0.81 -9.12 -8.81
CA ALA A 37 -2.21 -8.82 -9.08
C ALA A 37 -2.95 -9.95 -9.85
N GLU A 38 -2.51 -11.19 -9.74
CA GLU A 38 -3.21 -12.33 -10.34
C GLU A 38 -4.62 -12.46 -9.73
N GLY A 39 -5.62 -12.25 -10.56
CA GLY A 39 -7.03 -12.32 -10.17
C GLY A 39 -7.69 -10.97 -9.86
N ILE A 40 -6.94 -9.86 -9.81
CA ILE A 40 -7.55 -8.54 -9.70
C ILE A 40 -8.13 -8.13 -11.07
N PRO A 41 -9.43 -7.81 -11.18
CA PRO A 41 -10.01 -7.40 -12.45
C PRO A 41 -9.41 -6.07 -12.92
N ALA A 42 -9.26 -5.91 -14.24
CA ALA A 42 -8.75 -4.67 -14.84
C ALA A 42 -9.69 -3.46 -14.58
N LYS A 43 -10.97 -3.72 -14.34
CA LYS A 43 -11.96 -2.70 -13.97
C LYS A 43 -12.52 -3.04 -12.60
N GLY A 44 -12.56 -2.04 -11.73
CA GLY A 44 -13.21 -2.16 -10.41
C GLY A 44 -14.72 -2.35 -10.52
N THR A 45 -15.32 -2.82 -9.44
CA THR A 45 -16.77 -2.92 -9.27
C THR A 45 -17.26 -1.79 -8.38
N ASP A 46 -18.48 -1.31 -8.63
CA ASP A 46 -19.15 -0.30 -7.80
C ASP A 46 -20.36 -0.95 -7.10
N ASP A 47 -20.07 -1.77 -6.10
CA ASP A 47 -21.02 -2.65 -5.41
C ASP A 47 -21.41 -2.20 -3.99
N GLY A 48 -20.83 -1.09 -3.50
CA GLY A 48 -21.06 -0.55 -2.16
C GLY A 48 -19.97 -0.93 -1.15
N THR A 49 -18.84 -1.43 -1.62
CA THR A 49 -17.67 -1.72 -0.77
C THR A 49 -17.13 -0.44 -0.12
N GLU A 50 -16.77 -0.51 1.16
CA GLU A 50 -16.00 0.53 1.85
C GLU A 50 -14.52 0.37 1.48
N ILE A 51 -13.89 1.48 1.09
CA ILE A 51 -12.48 1.56 0.69
C ILE A 51 -11.77 2.49 1.66
N THR A 52 -10.70 2.03 2.28
CA THR A 52 -9.90 2.85 3.20
C THR A 52 -8.79 3.57 2.45
N LEU A 53 -8.65 4.89 2.68
CA LEU A 53 -7.59 5.72 2.10
C LEU A 53 -6.83 6.45 3.21
N TRP A 54 -5.53 6.23 3.29
CA TRP A 54 -4.64 7.02 4.12
C TRP A 54 -3.90 8.07 3.32
N THR A 55 -3.82 9.29 3.85
CA THR A 55 -3.02 10.37 3.28
C THR A 55 -2.39 11.24 4.35
N ARG A 56 -1.38 12.02 3.95
CA ARG A 56 -0.66 12.96 4.84
C ARG A 56 -1.42 14.26 5.02
N SER A 57 -1.30 14.89 6.20
CA SER A 57 -1.93 16.18 6.52
C SER A 57 -1.71 17.29 5.47
N PRO A 58 -0.54 17.46 4.83
CA PRO A 58 -0.37 18.48 3.80
C PRO A 58 -1.31 18.33 2.60
N LEU A 59 -1.84 17.13 2.35
CA LEU A 59 -2.75 16.83 1.24
C LEU A 59 -4.22 16.78 1.67
N GLU A 60 -4.54 17.09 2.92
CA GLU A 60 -5.88 16.94 3.51
C GLU A 60 -6.98 17.56 2.66
N ARG A 61 -6.81 18.83 2.26
CA ARG A 61 -7.83 19.55 1.49
C ARG A 61 -8.11 18.90 0.14
N GLN A 62 -7.06 18.53 -0.58
CA GLN A 62 -7.17 17.90 -1.89
C GLN A 62 -7.82 16.51 -1.76
N ALA A 63 -7.37 15.72 -0.80
CA ALA A 63 -7.91 14.39 -0.54
C ALA A 63 -9.39 14.46 -0.16
N LYS A 64 -9.80 15.37 0.73
CA LYS A 64 -11.21 15.56 1.08
C LYS A 64 -12.06 15.90 -0.14
N ASN A 65 -11.62 16.81 -1.00
CA ASN A 65 -12.36 17.17 -2.20
C ASN A 65 -12.53 15.99 -3.18
N VAL A 66 -11.47 15.21 -3.41
CA VAL A 66 -11.52 14.04 -4.29
C VAL A 66 -12.43 12.96 -3.71
N VAL A 67 -12.28 12.63 -2.43
CA VAL A 67 -13.09 11.64 -1.74
C VAL A 67 -14.56 12.05 -1.70
N GLU A 68 -14.86 13.32 -1.42
CA GLU A 68 -16.24 13.81 -1.44
C GLU A 68 -16.87 13.70 -2.83
N ALA A 69 -16.13 14.04 -3.88
CA ALA A 69 -16.60 13.91 -5.26
C ALA A 69 -16.86 12.44 -5.64
N TYR A 70 -15.94 11.54 -5.26
CA TYR A 70 -16.08 10.12 -5.50
C TYR A 70 -17.31 9.55 -4.77
N ASN A 71 -17.42 9.79 -3.47
CA ASN A 71 -18.50 9.27 -2.63
C ASN A 71 -19.90 9.77 -3.04
N LYS A 72 -19.98 10.94 -3.70
CA LYS A 72 -21.25 11.46 -4.26
C LYS A 72 -21.68 10.74 -5.53
N SER A 73 -20.76 10.15 -6.27
CA SER A 73 -21.01 9.60 -7.62
C SER A 73 -20.96 8.07 -7.68
N HIS A 74 -20.49 7.41 -6.62
CA HIS A 74 -20.32 5.96 -6.56
C HIS A 74 -21.05 5.35 -5.37
N LYS A 75 -21.37 4.06 -5.49
CA LYS A 75 -21.90 3.27 -4.37
C LYS A 75 -20.80 2.90 -3.38
N ASN A 76 -19.61 2.60 -3.91
CA ASN A 76 -18.41 2.40 -3.09
C ASN A 76 -18.13 3.70 -2.33
N GLN A 77 -17.76 3.57 -1.06
CA GLN A 77 -17.49 4.73 -0.21
C GLN A 77 -16.05 4.71 0.28
N VAL A 78 -15.33 5.79 0.02
CA VAL A 78 -13.97 5.95 0.52
C VAL A 78 -14.00 6.55 1.91
N LYS A 79 -13.37 5.85 2.87
CA LYS A 79 -13.13 6.31 4.24
C LYS A 79 -11.72 6.87 4.33
N LEU A 80 -11.65 8.20 4.40
CA LEU A 80 -10.40 8.94 4.44
C LEU A 80 -9.86 9.04 5.86
N GLU A 81 -8.60 8.70 6.05
CA GLU A 81 -7.84 8.98 7.25
C GLU A 81 -6.68 9.94 6.95
N ILE A 82 -6.61 11.03 7.72
CA ILE A 82 -5.55 12.03 7.59
C ILE A 82 -4.51 11.76 8.68
N ILE A 83 -3.28 11.49 8.27
CA ILE A 83 -2.18 11.13 9.17
C ILE A 83 -1.21 12.32 9.26
N PRO A 84 -0.77 12.72 10.46
CA PRO A 84 0.30 13.71 10.59
C PRO A 84 1.51 13.31 9.74
N ASN A 85 2.13 14.29 9.08
CA ASN A 85 3.20 14.01 8.14
C ASN A 85 4.33 13.16 8.73
N ASP A 86 4.73 13.46 9.96
CA ASP A 86 5.85 12.81 10.63
C ASP A 86 5.51 11.42 11.17
N ASP A 87 4.23 11.08 11.29
CA ASP A 87 3.74 9.79 11.80
C ASP A 87 3.53 8.76 10.68
N MET A 88 3.47 9.20 9.42
CA MET A 88 3.09 8.35 8.28
C MET A 88 3.99 7.12 8.14
N GLU A 89 5.31 7.30 8.21
CA GLU A 89 6.26 6.19 8.05
C GLU A 89 6.13 5.15 9.16
N GLY A 90 6.05 5.61 10.40
CA GLY A 90 5.87 4.74 11.55
C GLY A 90 4.56 3.96 11.50
N LYS A 91 3.49 4.63 11.07
CA LYS A 91 2.17 4.01 10.91
C LYS A 91 2.16 2.96 9.81
N VAL A 92 2.73 3.27 8.62
CA VAL A 92 2.83 2.31 7.52
C VAL A 92 3.70 1.11 7.90
N GLY A 93 4.87 1.35 8.52
CA GLY A 93 5.75 0.28 8.99
C GLY A 93 5.11 -0.61 10.04
N GLY A 94 4.34 -0.06 10.98
CA GLY A 94 3.59 -0.84 11.97
C GLY A 94 2.46 -1.64 11.35
N ALA A 95 1.70 -1.04 10.44
CA ALA A 95 0.57 -1.67 9.76
C ALA A 95 1.00 -2.81 8.81
N SER A 96 2.15 -2.67 8.15
CA SER A 96 2.69 -3.72 7.28
C SER A 96 3.07 -5.01 8.01
N GLN A 97 3.39 -4.90 9.31
CA GLN A 97 3.71 -6.05 10.15
C GLN A 97 2.47 -6.76 10.72
N THR A 98 1.32 -6.12 10.67
CA THR A 98 0.08 -6.59 11.32
C THR A 98 -1.07 -6.78 10.33
N ASP A 99 -0.78 -6.76 9.03
CA ASP A 99 -1.78 -6.90 7.95
C ASP A 99 -2.96 -5.92 8.10
N SER A 100 -2.64 -4.68 8.51
CA SER A 100 -3.62 -3.61 8.75
C SER A 100 -3.38 -2.36 7.88
N LEU A 101 -2.72 -2.55 6.73
CA LEU A 101 -2.57 -1.50 5.74
C LEU A 101 -3.94 -1.08 5.17
N PRO A 102 -4.10 0.18 4.72
CA PRO A 102 -5.30 0.61 4.03
C PRO A 102 -5.38 0.02 2.62
N ASP A 103 -6.55 0.05 2.01
CA ASP A 103 -6.73 -0.33 0.61
C ASP A 103 -5.98 0.61 -0.34
N ILE A 104 -5.90 1.91 0.03
CA ILE A 104 -5.18 2.93 -0.73
C ILE A 104 -4.28 3.74 0.20
N LEU A 105 -3.02 3.90 -0.20
CA LEU A 105 -2.04 4.71 0.50
C LEU A 105 -1.53 5.84 -0.40
N ALA A 106 -1.88 7.09 -0.09
CA ALA A 106 -1.33 8.27 -0.75
C ALA A 106 -0.07 8.75 0.00
N GLY A 107 1.06 8.21 -0.41
CA GLY A 107 2.37 8.44 0.19
C GLY A 107 3.18 9.55 -0.46
N ASP A 108 4.37 9.79 0.09
CA ASP A 108 5.37 10.66 -0.52
C ASP A 108 6.10 9.90 -1.64
N VAL A 109 6.25 10.55 -2.80
CA VAL A 109 6.89 9.95 -3.97
C VAL A 109 8.28 9.38 -3.68
N VAL A 110 9.04 10.00 -2.79
CA VAL A 110 10.39 9.54 -2.42
C VAL A 110 10.39 8.22 -1.65
N ARG A 111 9.25 7.81 -1.08
CA ARG A 111 9.11 6.57 -0.32
C ARG A 111 8.60 5.40 -1.16
N ILE A 112 7.98 5.69 -2.29
CA ILE A 112 7.32 4.68 -3.12
C ILE A 112 8.26 3.54 -3.54
N PRO A 113 9.48 3.80 -4.06
CA PRO A 113 10.38 2.70 -4.46
C PRO A 113 10.72 1.76 -3.30
N TYR A 114 10.98 2.32 -2.12
CA TYR A 114 11.26 1.53 -0.94
C TYR A 114 10.05 0.68 -0.52
N TRP A 115 8.88 1.29 -0.39
CA TRP A 115 7.66 0.57 -0.01
C TRP A 115 7.24 -0.49 -1.01
N ALA A 116 7.46 -0.26 -2.31
CA ALA A 116 7.22 -1.27 -3.34
C ALA A 116 8.18 -2.46 -3.19
N SER A 117 9.48 -2.21 -2.94
CA SER A 117 10.46 -3.28 -2.72
C SER A 117 10.22 -4.10 -1.45
N GLU A 118 9.58 -3.50 -0.44
CA GLU A 118 9.16 -4.19 0.80
C GLU A 118 7.82 -4.95 0.64
N GLY A 119 7.23 -4.94 -0.55
CA GLY A 119 5.97 -5.64 -0.83
C GLY A 119 4.72 -5.00 -0.19
N ILE A 120 4.80 -3.71 0.17
CA ILE A 120 3.65 -2.96 0.74
C ILE A 120 2.57 -2.72 -0.33
N PHE A 121 2.96 -2.63 -1.59
CA PHE A 121 2.06 -2.38 -2.71
C PHE A 121 1.87 -3.63 -3.58
N THR A 122 0.70 -3.74 -4.17
CA THR A 122 0.39 -4.75 -5.19
C THR A 122 0.80 -4.24 -6.56
N ASP A 123 1.35 -5.10 -7.42
CA ASP A 123 1.58 -4.81 -8.83
C ASP A 123 0.23 -4.55 -9.55
N ILE A 124 0.06 -3.33 -10.04
CA ILE A 124 -1.13 -2.86 -10.74
C ILE A 124 -0.86 -2.51 -12.22
N THR A 125 0.24 -3.02 -12.78
CA THR A 125 0.65 -2.76 -14.17
C THR A 125 -0.50 -2.98 -15.16
N LYS A 126 -1.20 -4.12 -15.04
CA LYS A 126 -2.32 -4.44 -15.95
C LYS A 126 -3.50 -3.45 -15.84
N GLN A 127 -3.76 -2.95 -14.63
CA GLN A 127 -4.82 -1.97 -14.37
C GLN A 127 -4.44 -0.61 -14.96
N ILE A 128 -3.18 -0.21 -14.81
CA ILE A 128 -2.65 1.03 -15.39
C ILE A 128 -2.63 0.96 -16.92
N ASP A 129 -2.19 -0.17 -17.50
CA ASP A 129 -2.21 -0.40 -18.94
C ASP A 129 -3.62 -0.35 -19.54
N GLY A 130 -4.63 -0.70 -18.76
CA GLY A 130 -6.03 -0.68 -19.14
C GLY A 130 -6.71 0.69 -19.04
N LEU A 131 -6.01 1.75 -18.60
CA LEU A 131 -6.56 3.09 -18.51
C LEU A 131 -6.61 3.77 -19.87
N ASP A 132 -7.78 4.28 -20.25
CA ASP A 132 -7.99 4.99 -21.52
C ASP A 132 -7.14 6.28 -21.61
N ASN A 133 -6.79 6.86 -20.45
CA ASN A 133 -6.02 8.10 -20.31
C ASN A 133 -4.60 7.88 -19.77
N LYS A 134 -4.04 6.67 -19.88
CA LYS A 134 -2.67 6.40 -19.41
C LYS A 134 -1.65 7.41 -19.94
N ALA A 135 -1.79 7.80 -21.21
CA ALA A 135 -0.88 8.76 -21.85
C ALA A 135 -0.93 10.18 -21.27
N ASP A 136 -2.00 10.53 -20.56
CA ASP A 136 -2.17 11.85 -19.90
C ASP A 136 -1.56 11.87 -18.49
N LEU A 137 -1.14 10.71 -17.96
CA LEU A 137 -0.54 10.64 -16.64
C LEU A 137 0.86 11.24 -16.63
N GLN A 138 1.22 11.86 -15.52
CA GLN A 138 2.54 12.47 -15.34
C GLN A 138 3.63 11.39 -15.34
N GLN A 139 4.42 11.33 -16.40
CA GLN A 139 5.41 10.27 -16.65
C GLN A 139 6.41 10.12 -15.49
N GLY A 140 6.92 11.22 -14.93
CA GLY A 140 7.87 11.15 -13.81
C GLY A 140 7.28 10.50 -12.54
N HIS A 141 5.96 10.58 -12.33
CA HIS A 141 5.30 9.88 -11.22
C HIS A 141 5.09 8.40 -11.52
N ILE A 142 4.81 8.04 -12.77
CA ILE A 142 4.75 6.63 -13.20
C ILE A 142 6.12 5.97 -13.02
N GLU A 143 7.18 6.63 -13.50
CA GLU A 143 8.56 6.13 -13.34
C GLU A 143 8.95 5.98 -11.86
N ALA A 144 8.58 6.93 -11.00
CA ALA A 144 8.83 6.84 -9.57
C ALA A 144 8.06 5.70 -8.89
N GLY A 145 6.94 5.28 -9.47
CA GLY A 145 6.12 4.15 -8.99
C GLY A 145 6.45 2.82 -9.64
N THR A 146 7.46 2.78 -10.52
CA THR A 146 7.88 1.57 -11.24
C THR A 146 9.13 0.97 -10.56
N VAL A 147 9.06 -0.29 -10.16
CA VAL A 147 10.15 -1.05 -9.56
C VAL A 147 10.29 -2.37 -10.31
N ASP A 148 11.49 -2.69 -10.77
CA ASP A 148 11.80 -3.91 -11.53
C ASP A 148 10.87 -4.17 -12.73
N GLY A 149 10.38 -3.09 -13.35
CA GLY A 149 9.51 -3.13 -14.52
C GLY A 149 8.01 -3.30 -14.21
N ALA A 150 7.62 -3.40 -12.95
CA ALA A 150 6.22 -3.43 -12.51
C ALA A 150 5.78 -2.05 -11.98
N GLU A 151 4.54 -1.66 -12.29
CA GLU A 151 3.93 -0.39 -11.87
C GLU A 151 3.09 -0.62 -10.60
N TYR A 152 3.42 0.09 -9.53
CA TYR A 152 2.79 -0.09 -8.21
C TYR A 152 1.89 1.08 -7.79
N THR A 153 2.00 2.23 -8.46
CA THR A 153 1.27 3.43 -8.04
C THR A 153 0.77 4.25 -9.21
N LEU A 154 -0.25 5.05 -8.92
CA LEU A 154 -0.77 6.09 -9.81
C LEU A 154 -0.51 7.47 -9.23
N PRO A 155 -0.30 8.50 -10.06
CA PRO A 155 -0.23 9.88 -9.60
C PRO A 155 -1.53 10.28 -8.90
N PHE A 156 -1.42 10.75 -7.65
CA PHE A 156 -2.55 11.27 -6.89
C PHE A 156 -2.65 12.80 -7.00
N ILE A 157 -1.52 13.48 -6.78
CA ILE A 157 -1.41 14.94 -6.85
C ILE A 157 -0.08 15.27 -7.50
N THR A 158 -0.08 16.26 -8.37
CA THR A 158 1.15 16.84 -8.90
C THR A 158 1.40 18.19 -8.26
N ASP A 159 2.60 18.42 -7.78
CA ASP A 159 3.08 19.68 -7.28
C ASP A 159 4.35 20.14 -7.99
N VAL A 160 4.76 21.36 -7.73
CA VAL A 160 5.98 21.95 -8.31
C VAL A 160 6.78 22.60 -7.20
N SER A 161 8.03 22.17 -7.03
CA SER A 161 8.96 22.89 -6.19
C SER A 161 9.44 24.14 -6.89
N VAL A 162 9.25 25.29 -6.23
CA VAL A 162 9.68 26.58 -6.74
C VAL A 162 10.58 27.26 -5.72
N MET A 163 11.58 27.96 -6.22
CA MET A 163 12.39 28.83 -5.40
C MET A 163 11.82 30.25 -5.44
N VAL A 164 11.65 30.82 -4.27
CA VAL A 164 11.26 32.22 -4.11
C VAL A 164 12.33 32.96 -3.34
N TRP A 165 12.57 34.21 -3.72
CA TRP A 165 13.52 35.07 -3.00
C TRP A 165 12.94 36.45 -2.79
N ASN A 166 13.35 37.11 -1.71
CA ASN A 166 12.95 38.47 -1.41
C ASN A 166 13.86 39.47 -2.15
N LYS A 167 13.34 40.16 -3.15
CA LYS A 167 14.10 41.10 -3.98
C LYS A 167 14.72 42.23 -3.18
N ASN A 168 14.08 42.73 -2.10
CA ASN A 168 14.64 43.78 -1.27
C ASN A 168 15.86 43.30 -0.49
N LEU A 169 15.79 42.11 0.12
CA LEU A 169 16.93 41.53 0.83
C LEU A 169 18.10 41.23 -0.12
N TYR A 170 17.81 40.81 -1.36
CA TYR A 170 18.84 40.60 -2.39
C TYR A 170 19.56 41.92 -2.70
N LYS A 171 18.81 43.02 -2.89
CA LYS A 171 19.34 44.32 -3.14
C LYS A 171 20.16 44.87 -1.97
N GLU A 172 19.69 44.69 -0.74
CA GLU A 172 20.43 45.07 0.48
C GLU A 172 21.74 44.28 0.62
N ALA A 173 21.76 43.00 0.19
CA ALA A 173 22.96 42.16 0.16
C ALA A 173 23.90 42.46 -1.03
N GLY A 174 23.59 43.45 -1.88
CA GLY A 174 24.39 43.78 -3.06
C GLY A 174 24.26 42.80 -4.22
N LEU A 175 23.23 41.94 -4.20
CA LEU A 175 22.94 40.98 -5.24
C LEU A 175 21.92 41.54 -6.25
N ASP A 176 21.94 41.02 -7.47
CA ASP A 176 20.97 41.41 -8.49
C ASP A 176 19.57 40.83 -8.18
N PRO A 177 18.58 41.64 -7.84
CA PRO A 177 17.25 41.16 -7.48
C PRO A 177 16.46 40.55 -8.66
N GLU A 178 16.90 40.76 -9.89
CA GLU A 178 16.26 40.17 -11.08
C GLU A 178 16.86 38.83 -11.48
N GLN A 179 18.01 38.46 -10.90
CA GLN A 179 18.60 37.16 -11.06
C GLN A 179 18.44 36.36 -9.77
N GLY A 180 17.64 35.29 -9.85
CA GLY A 180 17.47 34.37 -8.73
C GLY A 180 18.77 33.68 -8.31
N PRO A 181 18.76 33.00 -7.17
CA PRO A 181 19.89 32.18 -6.73
C PRO A 181 20.26 31.14 -7.80
N LYS A 182 21.56 30.92 -7.95
CA LYS A 182 22.14 29.92 -8.88
C LYS A 182 22.48 28.66 -8.14
#